data_73492e2a9f87559a4ae9665b0402703e
#
_entry.id   73492e2a9f87559a4ae9665b0402703e
#
_cell.length_a   1.000
_cell.length_b   1.000
_cell.length_c   1.000
_cell.angle_alpha   90.00
_cell.angle_beta   90.00
_cell.angle_gamma   90.00
#
_symmetry.space_group_name_H-M   'P 1'
#
loop_
_entity.id
_entity.type
_entity.pdbx_description
1 polymer ?
#
loop_
_entity_poly.entity_id
_entity_poly.type
_entity_poly.pdbx_seq_one_letter_code
_entity_poly.pdbx_strand_id
1 'polypeptide(L)'
;LFKKDKSNYKRAIFIHVDSRSKGKQTDVFFYHAPGSSKGKRLANNLHRTFDKKYDKHQPNRGFTGTVSGRNLYVLRNTQPVAVFLELGNIQNKRDQQRLVLQNNRQALAKWIAEGIVTDYKKGK
;
A
#
# COMPACT_ATOMS: atom_id res chain seq x y z
N LEU A 1 -12.91 10.49 -16.16
CA LEU A 1 -11.73 11.18 -15.66
C LEU A 1 -10.45 10.64 -16.31
N PHE A 2 -10.22 9.35 -16.20
CA PHE A 2 -9.02 8.72 -16.77
C PHE A 2 -8.98 8.78 -18.29
N LYS A 3 -10.12 8.78 -18.93
CA LYS A 3 -10.21 8.80 -20.40
C LYS A 3 -9.69 10.11 -21.00
N LYS A 4 -9.70 11.18 -20.25
CA LYS A 4 -9.24 12.50 -20.72
C LYS A 4 -7.76 12.73 -20.43
N ASP A 5 -7.15 11.93 -19.57
CA ASP A 5 -5.75 12.06 -19.22
C ASP A 5 -4.89 11.41 -20.30
N LYS A 6 -4.01 12.18 -20.89
CA LYS A 6 -3.09 11.70 -21.93
C LYS A 6 -1.82 11.08 -21.35
N SER A 7 -1.64 11.13 -20.04
CA SER A 7 -0.51 10.49 -19.40
C SER A 7 -0.59 8.98 -19.55
N ASN A 8 0.54 8.35 -19.82
CA ASN A 8 0.64 6.88 -19.86
C ASN A 8 0.75 6.27 -18.47
N TYR A 9 0.94 7.10 -17.45
CA TYR A 9 1.04 6.62 -16.07
C TYR A 9 -0.28 6.89 -15.36
N LYS A 10 -1.02 5.80 -15.15
CA LYS A 10 -2.30 5.83 -14.41
C LYS A 10 -2.27 4.73 -13.39
N ARG A 11 -2.56 5.06 -12.15
CA ARG A 11 -2.55 4.10 -11.04
C ARG A 11 -3.75 4.33 -10.15
N ALA A 12 -4.28 3.24 -9.62
CA ALA A 12 -5.36 3.28 -8.63
C ALA A 12 -4.85 2.65 -7.34
N ILE A 13 -5.08 3.33 -6.23
CA ILE A 13 -4.71 2.83 -4.91
C ILE A 13 -6.00 2.69 -4.12
N PHE A 14 -6.32 1.46 -3.71
CA PHE A 14 -7.45 1.16 -2.83
C PHE A 14 -6.92 1.05 -1.41
N ILE A 15 -7.48 1.82 -0.50
CA ILE A 15 -7.02 1.89 0.88
C ILE A 15 -8.08 1.27 1.77
N HIS A 16 -7.68 0.25 2.51
CA HIS A 16 -8.57 -0.51 3.38
C HIS A 16 -7.97 -0.74 4.75
N VAL A 17 -8.83 -0.97 5.72
CA VAL A 17 -8.45 -1.43 7.05
C VAL A 17 -9.20 -2.73 7.29
N ASP A 18 -8.46 -3.77 7.60
CA ASP A 18 -9.03 -5.10 7.77
C ASP A 18 -9.53 -5.31 9.20
N SER A 19 -10.41 -6.30 9.38
CA SER A 19 -10.84 -6.74 10.70
C SER A 19 -10.48 -8.22 10.83
N ARG A 20 -9.48 -8.50 11.67
CA ARG A 20 -8.99 -9.86 11.90
C ARG A 20 -9.18 -10.23 13.36
N SER A 21 -8.61 -11.37 13.76
CA SER A 21 -8.67 -11.80 15.15
C SER A 21 -8.19 -10.72 16.10
N LYS A 22 -8.93 -10.53 17.18
CA LYS A 22 -8.61 -9.51 18.19
C LYS A 22 -7.18 -9.68 18.68
N GLY A 23 -6.45 -8.57 18.72
CA GLY A 23 -5.08 -8.52 19.21
C GLY A 23 -3.99 -8.86 18.20
N LYS A 24 -4.35 -9.38 17.04
CA LYS A 24 -3.36 -9.75 16.02
C LYS A 24 -2.88 -8.55 15.23
N GLN A 25 -1.59 -8.24 15.32
CA GLN A 25 -0.97 -7.22 14.50
C GLN A 25 -0.67 -7.78 13.11
N THR A 26 -1.01 -7.02 12.07
CA THR A 26 -0.84 -7.49 10.68
C THR A 26 0.11 -6.63 9.86
N ASP A 27 0.49 -5.46 10.36
CA ASP A 27 1.21 -4.47 9.56
C ASP A 27 0.48 -4.14 8.26
N VAL A 28 1.19 -3.87 7.17
CA VAL A 28 0.57 -3.45 5.90
C VAL A 28 0.74 -4.55 4.86
N PHE A 29 -0.35 -4.89 4.21
CA PHE A 29 -0.32 -5.81 3.07
C PHE A 29 -0.52 -5.02 1.78
N PHE A 30 0.25 -5.39 0.75
CA PHE A 30 0.23 -4.75 -0.55
C PHE A 30 -0.19 -5.80 -1.59
N TYR A 31 -1.44 -5.73 -2.03
CA TYR A 31 -1.99 -6.70 -2.97
C TYR A 31 -2.04 -6.14 -4.38
N HIS A 32 -1.66 -6.94 -5.36
CA HIS A 32 -1.79 -6.62 -6.78
C HIS A 32 -2.58 -7.72 -7.48
N ALA A 33 -3.09 -7.44 -8.69
CA ALA A 33 -3.76 -8.45 -9.48
C ALA A 33 -2.75 -9.52 -9.91
N PRO A 34 -3.13 -10.82 -9.86
CA PRO A 34 -2.29 -11.87 -10.41
C PRO A 34 -2.02 -11.61 -11.89
N GLY A 35 -0.79 -11.80 -12.32
CA GLY A 35 -0.41 -11.57 -13.72
C GLY A 35 -0.11 -10.12 -14.08
N SER A 36 -0.39 -9.17 -13.20
CA SER A 36 -0.07 -7.76 -13.46
C SER A 36 1.37 -7.45 -13.05
N SER A 37 2.26 -7.41 -14.02
CA SER A 37 3.67 -7.08 -13.75
C SER A 37 3.83 -5.63 -13.26
N LYS A 38 3.07 -4.71 -13.83
CA LYS A 38 3.09 -3.31 -13.40
C LYS A 38 2.48 -3.12 -12.01
N GLY A 39 1.42 -3.87 -11.69
CA GLY A 39 0.84 -3.87 -10.35
C GLY A 39 1.80 -4.40 -9.31
N LYS A 40 2.47 -5.50 -9.63
CA LYS A 40 3.49 -6.08 -8.75
C LYS A 40 4.64 -5.08 -8.51
N ARG A 41 5.09 -4.41 -9.57
CA ARG A 41 6.14 -3.40 -9.45
C ARG A 41 5.73 -2.25 -8.54
N LEU A 42 4.52 -1.73 -8.73
CA LEU A 42 3.99 -0.68 -7.87
C LEU A 42 3.93 -1.13 -6.41
N ALA A 43 3.38 -2.32 -6.17
CA ALA A 43 3.29 -2.88 -4.82
C ALA A 43 4.67 -3.03 -4.19
N ASN A 44 5.65 -3.49 -4.94
CA ASN A 44 7.03 -3.63 -4.44
C ASN A 44 7.66 -2.27 -4.14
N ASN A 45 7.42 -1.26 -4.96
CA ASN A 45 7.94 0.09 -4.73
C ASN A 45 7.33 0.71 -3.48
N LEU A 46 6.04 0.51 -3.26
CA LEU A 46 5.37 0.93 -2.03
C LEU A 46 5.93 0.20 -0.81
N HIS A 47 6.06 -1.11 -0.90
CA HIS A 47 6.61 -1.93 0.18
C HIS A 47 8.02 -1.47 0.57
N ARG A 48 8.90 -1.28 -0.40
CA ARG A 48 10.27 -0.83 -0.14
C ARG A 48 10.31 0.54 0.52
N THR A 49 9.42 1.45 0.10
CA THR A 49 9.32 2.77 0.72
C THR A 49 8.93 2.65 2.19
N PHE A 50 7.91 1.86 2.48
CA PHE A 50 7.47 1.62 3.86
C PHE A 50 8.57 0.99 4.70
N ASP A 51 9.24 -0.02 4.16
CA ASP A 51 10.32 -0.72 4.87
C ASP A 51 11.45 0.25 5.24
N LYS A 52 11.89 1.07 4.30
CA LYS A 52 12.92 2.07 4.55
C LYS A 52 12.49 3.11 5.58
N LYS A 53 11.23 3.55 5.52
CA LYS A 53 10.73 4.56 6.46
C LYS A 53 10.61 4.00 7.88
N TYR A 54 10.13 2.77 8.02
CA TYR A 54 10.08 2.14 9.34
C TYR A 54 11.48 1.91 9.89
N ASP A 55 12.41 1.47 9.05
CA ASP A 55 13.79 1.27 9.46
C ASP A 55 14.43 2.57 9.95
N LYS A 56 14.17 3.68 9.25
CA LYS A 56 14.71 4.99 9.61
C LYS A 56 14.08 5.54 10.90
N HIS A 57 12.77 5.46 11.04
CA HIS A 57 12.04 6.12 12.13
C HIS A 57 11.82 5.24 13.34
N GLN A 58 11.80 3.93 13.17
CA GLN A 58 11.59 2.94 14.23
C GLN A 58 12.50 1.73 14.01
N PRO A 59 13.81 1.91 14.14
CA PRO A 59 14.80 0.89 13.70
C PRO A 59 14.66 -0.46 14.42
N ASN A 60 14.15 -0.46 15.65
CA ASN A 60 14.02 -1.69 16.44
C ASN A 60 12.67 -2.38 16.28
N ARG A 61 11.77 -1.79 15.52
CA ARG A 61 10.41 -2.31 15.37
C ARG A 61 10.33 -3.48 14.39
N GLY A 62 11.06 -3.38 13.30
CA GLY A 62 10.89 -4.28 12.16
C GLY A 62 9.62 -3.96 11.37
N PHE A 63 9.60 -4.38 10.13
CA PHE A 63 8.43 -4.24 9.27
C PHE A 63 8.13 -5.59 8.64
N THR A 64 6.93 -6.11 8.90
CA THR A 64 6.51 -7.43 8.45
C THR A 64 5.51 -7.39 7.30
N GLY A 65 5.29 -6.22 6.71
CA GLY A 65 4.41 -6.07 5.56
C GLY A 65 4.83 -6.93 4.38
N THR A 66 3.86 -7.40 3.61
CA THR A 66 4.10 -8.33 2.50
C THR A 66 3.46 -7.84 1.21
N VAL A 67 4.06 -8.27 0.09
CA VAL A 67 3.51 -8.08 -1.25
C VAL A 67 3.03 -9.43 -1.75
N SER A 68 1.79 -9.48 -2.26
CA SER A 68 1.29 -10.71 -2.86
C SER A 68 0.22 -10.43 -3.91
N GLY A 69 0.05 -11.38 -4.83
CA GLY A 69 -1.04 -11.35 -5.79
C GLY A 69 -2.31 -11.91 -5.16
N ARG A 70 -3.43 -11.20 -5.35
CA ARG A 70 -4.74 -11.68 -4.92
C ARG A 70 -5.79 -11.38 -5.95
N ASN A 71 -6.69 -12.34 -6.15
CA ASN A 71 -7.77 -12.22 -7.11
C ASN A 71 -8.95 -11.46 -6.49
N LEU A 72 -8.73 -10.18 -6.18
CA LEU A 72 -9.75 -9.31 -5.61
C LEU A 72 -10.60 -8.69 -6.73
N TYR A 73 -11.90 -8.58 -6.48
CA TYR A 73 -12.84 -8.03 -7.44
C TYR A 73 -12.41 -6.64 -7.93
N VAL A 74 -12.04 -5.75 -7.02
CA VAL A 74 -11.64 -4.38 -7.37
C VAL A 74 -10.38 -4.36 -8.23
N LEU A 75 -9.44 -5.27 -8.01
CA LEU A 75 -8.21 -5.34 -8.80
C LEU A 75 -8.46 -5.89 -10.19
N ARG A 76 -9.38 -6.88 -10.31
CA ARG A 76 -9.73 -7.45 -11.62
C ARG A 76 -10.49 -6.47 -12.51
N ASN A 77 -11.31 -5.61 -11.90
CA ASN A 77 -12.27 -4.80 -12.62
C ASN A 77 -11.90 -3.32 -12.69
N THR A 78 -10.66 -2.97 -12.29
CA THR A 78 -10.16 -1.61 -12.37
C THR A 78 -9.23 -1.50 -13.58
N GLN A 79 -9.52 -0.56 -14.49
CA GLN A 79 -8.72 -0.38 -15.71
C GLN A 79 -7.29 0.05 -15.44
N PRO A 80 -7.04 1.10 -14.64
CA PRO A 80 -5.65 1.46 -14.32
C PRO A 80 -4.96 0.33 -13.56
N VAL A 81 -3.66 0.27 -13.69
CA VAL A 81 -2.83 -0.57 -12.82
C VAL A 81 -3.14 -0.21 -11.37
N ALA A 82 -3.39 -1.20 -10.53
CA ALA A 82 -3.94 -0.96 -9.21
C ALA A 82 -3.21 -1.76 -8.13
N VAL A 83 -3.20 -1.20 -6.91
CA VAL A 83 -2.74 -1.88 -5.71
C VAL A 83 -3.80 -1.69 -4.62
N PHE A 84 -4.03 -2.74 -3.84
CA PHE A 84 -4.95 -2.74 -2.72
C PHE A 84 -4.11 -2.80 -1.44
N LEU A 85 -4.22 -1.76 -0.61
CA LEU A 85 -3.47 -1.67 0.65
C LEU A 85 -4.37 -2.04 1.81
N GLU A 86 -3.93 -3.05 2.60
CA GLU A 86 -4.49 -3.32 3.92
C GLU A 86 -3.59 -2.63 4.93
N LEU A 87 -4.08 -1.54 5.54
CA LEU A 87 -3.24 -0.72 6.42
C LEU A 87 -3.13 -1.22 7.85
N GLY A 88 -3.80 -2.31 8.16
CA GLY A 88 -3.70 -2.93 9.47
C GLY A 88 -4.99 -3.58 9.91
N ASN A 89 -4.93 -4.18 11.09
CA ASN A 89 -6.08 -4.81 11.73
C ASN A 89 -6.75 -3.82 12.68
N ILE A 90 -7.98 -3.44 12.38
CA ILE A 90 -8.74 -2.46 13.18
C ILE A 90 -8.93 -2.92 14.64
N GLN A 91 -8.79 -4.21 14.92
CA GLN A 91 -8.93 -4.77 16.25
C GLN A 91 -7.62 -4.86 17.04
N ASN A 92 -6.50 -4.44 16.46
CA ASN A 92 -5.21 -4.44 17.12
C ASN A 92 -4.81 -3.02 17.51
N LYS A 93 -4.40 -2.80 18.76
CA LYS A 93 -4.10 -1.46 19.27
C LYS A 93 -2.96 -0.78 18.54
N ARG A 94 -1.91 -1.50 18.19
CA ARG A 94 -0.77 -0.91 17.45
C ARG A 94 -1.17 -0.52 16.04
N ASP A 95 -1.93 -1.39 15.38
CA ASP A 95 -2.45 -1.09 14.05
C ASP A 95 -3.43 0.10 14.09
N GLN A 96 -4.26 0.17 15.14
CA GLN A 96 -5.17 1.31 15.35
C GLN A 96 -4.41 2.63 15.46
N GLN A 97 -3.30 2.66 16.19
CA GLN A 97 -2.51 3.87 16.38
C GLN A 97 -1.97 4.41 15.05
N ARG A 98 -1.64 3.52 14.12
CA ARG A 98 -1.20 3.91 12.78
C ARG A 98 -2.26 4.75 12.07
N LEU A 99 -3.52 4.48 12.35
CA LEU A 99 -4.65 5.06 11.63
C LEU A 99 -5.34 6.19 12.40
N VAL A 100 -5.38 6.09 13.73
CA VAL A 100 -6.11 7.04 14.58
C VAL A 100 -5.29 8.29 14.89
N LEU A 101 -3.99 8.13 15.11
CA LEU A 101 -3.13 9.27 15.40
C LEU A 101 -2.84 10.07 14.14
N GLN A 102 -3.15 11.37 14.17
CA GLN A 102 -3.03 12.23 12.99
C GLN A 102 -1.63 12.21 12.37
N ASN A 103 -0.60 12.28 13.21
CA ASN A 103 0.79 12.28 12.72
C ASN A 103 1.13 10.97 12.01
N ASN A 104 0.62 9.85 12.52
CA ASN A 104 0.84 8.54 11.90
C ASN A 104 0.12 8.43 10.56
N ARG A 105 -1.13 8.89 10.49
CA ARG A 105 -1.86 8.91 9.22
C ARG A 105 -1.15 9.77 8.18
N GLN A 106 -0.67 10.92 8.60
CA GLN A 106 0.05 11.84 7.70
C GLN A 106 1.32 11.18 7.17
N ALA A 107 2.05 10.46 8.03
CA ALA A 107 3.24 9.71 7.62
C ALA A 107 2.89 8.66 6.58
N LEU A 108 1.83 7.88 6.81
CA LEU A 108 1.40 6.86 5.85
C LEU A 108 1.05 7.47 4.49
N ALA A 109 0.29 8.56 4.50
CA ALA A 109 -0.08 9.25 3.26
C ALA A 109 1.16 9.71 2.49
N LYS A 110 2.13 10.26 3.20
CA LYS A 110 3.38 10.71 2.60
C LYS A 110 4.17 9.54 2.01
N TRP A 111 4.24 8.42 2.70
CA TRP A 111 4.98 7.24 2.23
C TRP A 111 4.30 6.62 1.01
N ILE A 112 2.98 6.61 0.98
CA ILE A 112 2.23 6.16 -0.21
C ILE A 112 2.58 7.06 -1.40
N ALA A 113 2.54 8.36 -1.21
CA ALA A 113 2.88 9.32 -2.26
C ALA A 113 4.31 9.13 -2.75
N GLU A 114 5.27 8.96 -1.85
CA GLU A 114 6.67 8.72 -2.21
C GLU A 114 6.85 7.42 -2.99
N GLY A 115 6.14 6.37 -2.60
CA GLY A 115 6.17 5.08 -3.31
C GLY A 115 5.63 5.20 -4.73
N ILE A 116 4.58 5.98 -4.92
CA ILE A 116 4.02 6.24 -6.25
C ILE A 116 5.01 7.03 -7.10
N VAL A 117 5.63 8.05 -6.53
CA VAL A 117 6.64 8.85 -7.27
C VAL A 117 7.81 7.97 -7.68
N THR A 118 8.28 7.10 -6.81
CA THR A 118 9.34 6.15 -7.12
C THR A 118 8.94 5.24 -8.29
N ASP A 119 7.72 4.72 -8.25
CA ASP A 119 7.21 3.88 -9.33
C ASP A 119 7.14 4.65 -10.65
N TYR A 120 6.63 5.88 -10.61
CA TYR A 120 6.56 6.74 -11.79
C TYR A 120 7.94 6.96 -12.42
N LYS A 121 8.95 7.23 -11.60
CA LYS A 121 10.32 7.48 -12.07
C LYS A 121 10.98 6.25 -12.67
N LYS A 122 10.59 5.05 -12.23
CA LYS A 122 11.17 3.80 -12.73
C LYS A 122 10.58 3.37 -14.07
N GLY A 123 9.42 3.90 -14.44
CA GLY A 123 8.84 3.59 -15.71
C GLY A 123 7.33 3.70 -15.72
N LYS A 124 6.83 4.04 -16.87
CA LYS A 124 5.40 4.20 -17.10
C LYS A 124 4.76 2.89 -17.55
#